data_7125f81044e056d075416f9ddc45f58c
#
_entry.id   7125f81044e056d075416f9ddc45f58c
#
_cell.length_a   1.000
_cell.length_b   1.000
_cell.length_c   1.000
_cell.angle_alpha   90.00
_cell.angle_beta   90.00
_cell.angle_gamma   90.00
#
_symmetry.space_group_name_H-M   'P 1'
#
loop_
_entity.id
_entity.type
_entity.pdbx_description
1 polymer ?
#
loop_
_entity_poly.entity_id
_entity_poly.type
_entity_poly.pdbx_seq_one_letter_code
_entity_poly.pdbx_strand_id
1 'polypeptide(L)'
;MTPIDNDVESLQPRSGRLSGVMSVPFGRVHLIADVLFIMVATLSLAPLDAADRVWLEPARPTSSQNTWFPRSVEIVSGRIVAFDSQQLRLVREGQGTETVTSAGRVLWIEPDEVSDLEQKLIHLFKQGEYARSLSGLRDVLNNRPPVWRQQWLTMLSATSAWKSGNAKLALELVGQLDSRPLPAMVLAWLPIAWTNGAQPAVVIATAQARLQDTSTAVRLVAASWLLSSPDRNQGLAVINQLKQDPRIEIAQIAEVLSWRMTPPPQVAKLSSTWEKRIDTLPLALQTGPSRLLVNKLEAAGQPESAKRLQWSLELTPVYALGQINQDQQ
;
A
#
# COMPACT_ATOMS: atom_id res chain seq x y z
N MET A 1 -46.09 -36.77 3.99
CA MET A 1 -46.00 -37.85 3.00
C MET A 1 -44.69 -37.63 2.29
N THR A 2 -43.66 -38.35 2.41
CA THR A 2 -43.22 -39.58 3.07
C THR A 2 -41.73 -39.38 3.40
N PRO A 3 -41.22 -39.91 4.51
CA PRO A 3 -39.79 -39.88 4.81
C PRO A 3 -39.06 -41.06 4.15
N ILE A 4 -37.80 -40.93 3.87
CA ILE A 4 -36.88 -42.03 3.56
C ILE A 4 -35.75 -42.03 4.55
N ASP A 5 -35.70 -43.19 5.23
CA ASP A 5 -34.77 -43.63 6.26
C ASP A 5 -33.33 -43.84 5.80
N ASN A 6 -32.47 -43.63 6.78
CA ASN A 6 -31.35 -44.44 7.27
C ASN A 6 -30.60 -45.37 6.31
N ASP A 7 -29.27 -45.30 6.32
CA ASP A 7 -28.51 -46.44 6.82
C ASP A 7 -27.13 -46.04 7.33
N VAL A 8 -26.92 -46.46 8.59
CA VAL A 8 -25.67 -46.42 9.35
C VAL A 8 -24.94 -47.73 9.06
N GLU A 9 -23.72 -47.68 8.54
CA GLU A 9 -22.82 -48.84 8.57
C GLU A 9 -21.54 -48.54 9.31
N SER A 10 -21.49 -49.13 10.50
CA SER A 10 -20.36 -49.24 11.40
C SER A 10 -19.37 -50.30 10.91
N LEU A 11 -18.10 -49.95 10.82
CA LEU A 11 -17.02 -50.95 10.76
C LEU A 11 -16.00 -50.71 11.86
N GLN A 12 -15.97 -51.65 12.79
CA GLN A 12 -14.99 -51.76 13.89
C GLN A 12 -13.65 -52.38 13.45
N PRO A 13 -12.60 -52.24 14.26
CA PRO A 13 -11.21 -52.51 13.90
C PRO A 13 -10.78 -53.94 14.15
N ARG A 14 -9.86 -54.44 13.31
CA ARG A 14 -9.17 -55.72 13.57
C ARG A 14 -7.82 -55.46 14.22
N SER A 15 -7.69 -55.99 15.41
CA SER A 15 -6.45 -56.22 16.14
C SER A 15 -5.65 -57.37 15.51
N GLY A 16 -4.39 -57.19 15.25
CA GLY A 16 -3.44 -58.22 14.86
C GLY A 16 -2.17 -58.13 15.71
N ARG A 17 -2.14 -58.96 16.77
CA ARG A 17 -0.89 -59.28 17.52
C ARG A 17 -0.06 -60.26 16.67
N LEU A 18 1.22 -60.00 16.59
CA LEU A 18 2.19 -61.10 16.44
C LEU A 18 3.47 -60.77 17.22
N SER A 19 3.67 -61.61 18.23
CA SER A 19 4.85 -61.77 19.04
C SER A 19 5.96 -62.46 18.22
N GLY A 20 7.20 -62.01 18.34
CA GLY A 20 8.36 -62.66 17.82
C GLY A 20 9.57 -62.31 18.65
N VAL A 21 9.78 -63.09 19.70
CA VAL A 21 10.99 -63.10 20.52
C VAL A 21 12.12 -63.79 19.74
N MET A 22 13.23 -63.16 19.47
CA MET A 22 14.50 -63.85 19.16
C MET A 22 15.61 -63.22 19.99
N SER A 23 16.08 -64.01 20.96
CA SER A 23 17.28 -63.84 21.75
C SER A 23 18.46 -64.42 20.95
N VAL A 24 19.57 -63.68 20.89
CA VAL A 24 20.93 -64.18 20.46
C VAL A 24 22.00 -63.54 21.33
N PRO A 25 23.11 -64.19 21.61
CA PRO A 25 23.80 -64.07 22.89
C PRO A 25 24.99 -63.12 22.89
N PHE A 26 25.43 -62.89 24.13
CA PHE A 26 26.64 -62.18 24.52
C PHE A 26 27.90 -62.62 23.82
N GLY A 27 28.58 -61.66 23.20
CA GLY A 27 30.00 -61.74 22.85
C GLY A 27 30.72 -60.51 23.41
N ARG A 28 31.56 -60.73 24.43
CA ARG A 28 32.50 -59.76 24.97
C ARG A 28 33.58 -59.46 23.94
N VAL A 29 33.75 -58.20 23.54
CA VAL A 29 35.04 -57.76 22.96
C VAL A 29 35.39 -56.39 23.54
N HIS A 30 36.68 -56.28 23.84
CA HIS A 30 37.37 -55.26 24.64
C HIS A 30 37.22 -53.81 24.16
N LEU A 31 37.20 -52.98 25.19
CA LEU A 31 37.56 -51.56 25.27
C LEU A 31 38.69 -51.16 24.30
N ILE A 32 38.41 -50.18 23.45
CA ILE A 32 39.35 -49.12 23.11
C ILE A 32 38.56 -47.84 23.17
N ALA A 33 38.95 -46.99 24.12
CA ALA A 33 38.40 -45.68 24.35
C ALA A 33 39.00 -44.73 23.30
N ASP A 34 38.29 -44.50 22.22
CA ASP A 34 38.52 -43.32 21.39
C ASP A 34 37.44 -42.29 21.70
N VAL A 35 37.86 -41.35 22.55
CA VAL A 35 37.10 -40.10 22.81
C VAL A 35 37.16 -39.28 21.53
N LEU A 36 36.27 -39.58 20.62
CA LEU A 36 36.00 -38.70 19.49
C LEU A 36 35.15 -37.53 20.03
N PHE A 37 35.84 -36.45 20.37
CA PHE A 37 35.24 -35.18 20.72
C PHE A 37 34.55 -34.64 19.47
N ILE A 38 33.31 -35.06 19.23
CA ILE A 38 32.45 -34.45 18.22
C ILE A 38 32.15 -33.05 18.77
N MET A 39 32.98 -32.09 18.35
CA MET A 39 32.71 -30.67 18.44
C MET A 39 31.53 -30.43 17.44
N VAL A 40 30.31 -30.63 17.92
CA VAL A 40 29.13 -30.11 17.27
C VAL A 40 29.29 -28.60 17.33
N ALA A 41 29.91 -28.04 16.30
CA ALA A 41 29.80 -26.64 16.02
C ALA A 41 28.29 -26.41 15.82
N THR A 42 27.62 -26.02 16.90
CA THR A 42 26.33 -25.34 16.81
C THR A 42 26.62 -24.07 16.03
N LEU A 43 26.53 -24.17 14.71
CA LEU A 43 26.25 -23.01 13.89
C LEU A 43 24.97 -22.44 14.51
N SER A 44 25.14 -21.49 15.42
CA SER A 44 24.09 -20.55 15.76
C SER A 44 23.73 -19.88 14.44
N LEU A 45 22.75 -20.46 13.75
CA LEU A 45 21.98 -19.71 12.78
C LEU A 45 21.43 -18.57 13.61
N ALA A 46 22.15 -17.42 13.63
CA ALA A 46 21.58 -16.17 14.08
C ALA A 46 20.19 -16.13 13.41
N PRO A 47 19.11 -15.92 14.17
CA PRO A 47 17.82 -15.75 13.55
C PRO A 47 18.03 -14.72 12.47
N LEU A 48 17.64 -15.05 11.25
CA LEU A 48 17.55 -14.05 10.17
C LEU A 48 16.72 -12.94 10.80
N ASP A 49 17.38 -11.87 11.22
CA ASP A 49 16.69 -10.75 11.85
C ASP A 49 15.62 -10.31 10.88
N ALA A 50 14.38 -10.48 11.30
CA ALA A 50 13.22 -10.07 10.57
C ALA A 50 13.38 -8.59 10.21
N ALA A 51 13.36 -8.28 8.92
CA ALA A 51 13.72 -6.97 8.42
C ALA A 51 12.63 -6.41 7.49
N ASP A 52 12.09 -5.25 7.88
CA ASP A 52 11.22 -4.48 7.00
C ASP A 52 11.94 -4.18 5.68
N ARG A 53 11.26 -4.32 4.56
CA ARG A 53 11.77 -3.93 3.24
C ARG A 53 11.18 -2.58 2.83
N VAL A 54 12.05 -1.66 2.45
CA VAL A 54 11.66 -0.32 2.02
C VAL A 54 12.14 -0.07 0.60
N TRP A 55 11.20 0.29 -0.27
CA TRP A 55 11.48 0.72 -1.64
C TRP A 55 11.68 2.22 -1.66
N LEU A 56 12.81 2.65 -2.16
CA LEU A 56 13.23 4.05 -2.17
C LEU A 56 13.46 4.54 -3.60
N GLU A 57 13.05 5.75 -3.87
CA GLU A 57 13.58 6.52 -5.01
C GLU A 57 15.08 6.75 -4.80
N PRO A 58 15.97 6.51 -5.80
CA PRO A 58 17.39 6.70 -5.66
C PRO A 58 17.74 8.13 -5.23
N ALA A 59 18.78 8.28 -4.38
CA ALA A 59 19.22 9.57 -3.87
C ALA A 59 19.76 10.50 -4.98
N ARG A 60 20.24 9.91 -6.07
CA ARG A 60 20.69 10.65 -7.25
C ARG A 60 19.88 10.17 -8.44
N PRO A 61 19.18 11.08 -9.16
CA PRO A 61 18.66 10.70 -10.45
C PRO A 61 19.86 10.22 -11.27
N THR A 62 19.83 8.96 -11.70
CA THR A 62 20.75 8.51 -12.72
C THR A 62 20.57 9.47 -13.88
N SER A 63 21.63 10.15 -14.28
CA SER A 63 21.65 11.18 -15.33
C SER A 63 21.31 10.62 -16.71
N SER A 64 20.34 9.74 -16.80
CA SER A 64 19.86 9.26 -18.07
C SER A 64 18.90 10.29 -18.61
N GLN A 65 19.37 11.05 -19.56
CA GLN A 65 18.55 11.82 -20.48
C GLN A 65 17.54 10.95 -21.25
N ASN A 66 17.54 9.64 -21.04
CA ASN A 66 16.63 8.67 -21.62
C ASN A 66 15.46 8.40 -20.69
N THR A 67 14.37 9.10 -20.95
CA THR A 67 13.06 8.91 -20.29
C THR A 67 12.38 7.54 -20.54
N TRP A 68 13.03 6.65 -21.27
CA TRP A 68 12.46 5.36 -21.71
C TRP A 68 12.80 4.17 -20.80
N PHE A 69 13.64 4.35 -19.77
CA PHE A 69 13.95 3.27 -18.84
C PHE A 69 13.16 3.40 -17.56
N PRO A 70 12.71 2.25 -16.99
CA PRO A 70 12.11 2.24 -15.65
C PRO A 70 13.06 2.96 -14.69
N ARG A 71 12.53 3.86 -13.86
CA ARG A 71 13.33 4.46 -12.80
C ARG A 71 13.83 3.33 -11.90
N SER A 72 15.13 3.27 -11.67
CA SER A 72 15.69 2.30 -10.73
C SER A 72 15.10 2.54 -9.34
N VAL A 73 14.91 1.47 -8.59
CA VAL A 73 14.45 1.51 -7.20
C VAL A 73 15.56 0.93 -6.33
N GLU A 74 15.85 1.61 -5.25
CA GLU A 74 16.72 1.10 -4.19
C GLU A 74 15.86 0.34 -3.19
N ILE A 75 16.20 -0.92 -2.89
CA ILE A 75 15.54 -1.70 -1.84
C ILE A 75 16.50 -1.78 -0.67
N VAL A 76 16.02 -1.36 0.50
CA VAL A 76 16.79 -1.38 1.74
C VAL A 76 16.05 -2.24 2.75
N SER A 77 16.77 -3.19 3.37
CA SER A 77 16.24 -4.03 4.44
C SER A 77 16.78 -3.58 5.80
N GLY A 78 15.91 -3.61 6.81
CA GLY A 78 16.27 -3.25 8.18
C GLY A 78 15.04 -3.01 9.05
N ARG A 79 15.25 -2.79 10.33
CA ARG A 79 14.17 -2.49 11.27
C ARG A 79 13.85 -1.00 11.24
N ILE A 80 12.61 -0.66 10.89
CA ILE A 80 12.13 0.73 10.92
C ILE A 80 11.96 1.18 12.37
N VAL A 81 12.68 2.23 12.74
CA VAL A 81 12.61 2.88 14.07
C VAL A 81 11.52 3.95 14.08
N ALA A 82 11.46 4.77 13.03
CA ALA A 82 10.47 5.81 12.86
C ALA A 82 10.24 6.14 11.37
N PHE A 83 9.03 6.56 11.06
CA PHE A 83 8.67 7.08 9.75
C PHE A 83 7.64 8.19 9.95
N ASP A 84 7.97 9.38 9.48
CA ASP A 84 7.12 10.57 9.53
C ASP A 84 7.15 11.33 8.19
N SER A 85 6.59 12.53 8.13
CA SER A 85 6.53 13.31 6.89
C SER A 85 7.89 13.81 6.40
N GLN A 86 8.92 13.82 7.25
CA GLN A 86 10.24 14.36 6.93
C GLN A 86 11.24 13.25 6.62
N GLN A 87 11.22 12.18 7.43
CA GLN A 87 12.26 11.18 7.40
C GLN A 87 11.78 9.77 7.71
N LEU A 88 12.49 8.81 7.14
CA LEU A 88 12.52 7.42 7.53
C LEU A 88 13.81 7.17 8.30
N ARG A 89 13.69 6.58 9.49
CA ARG A 89 14.82 6.13 10.32
C ARG A 89 14.81 4.61 10.37
N LEU A 90 15.91 4.01 9.94
CA LEU A 90 16.02 2.56 9.74
C LEU A 90 17.39 2.09 10.28
N VAL A 91 17.38 1.03 11.07
CA VAL A 91 18.60 0.28 11.44
C VAL A 91 18.78 -0.83 10.42
N ARG A 92 19.80 -0.69 9.55
CA ARG A 92 20.09 -1.68 8.50
C ARG A 92 20.50 -3.01 9.11
N GLU A 93 20.06 -4.07 8.47
CA GLU A 93 20.46 -5.43 8.82
C GLU A 93 21.99 -5.57 8.78
N GLY A 94 22.56 -6.18 9.83
CA GLY A 94 24.00 -6.42 9.96
C GLY A 94 24.89 -5.21 10.24
N GLN A 95 24.36 -3.98 10.22
CA GLN A 95 25.19 -2.78 10.43
C GLN A 95 25.07 -2.16 11.83
N GLY A 96 23.97 -2.42 12.57
CA GLY A 96 23.72 -1.85 13.89
C GLY A 96 23.62 -0.32 13.95
N THR A 97 23.89 0.37 12.85
CA THR A 97 23.85 1.83 12.74
C THR A 97 22.53 2.31 12.14
N GLU A 98 21.99 3.37 12.73
CA GLU A 98 20.78 4.00 12.22
C GLU A 98 21.09 4.83 10.96
N THR A 99 20.30 4.60 9.91
CA THR A 99 20.34 5.37 8.66
C THR A 99 19.10 6.26 8.57
N VAL A 100 19.28 7.51 8.19
CA VAL A 100 18.20 8.47 7.98
C VAL A 100 18.04 8.74 6.50
N THR A 101 16.82 8.63 6.02
CA THR A 101 16.46 8.86 4.61
C THR A 101 15.27 9.82 4.54
N SER A 102 15.23 10.71 3.54
CA SER A 102 14.07 11.58 3.32
C SER A 102 12.79 10.77 3.10
N ALA A 103 11.70 11.10 3.79
CA ALA A 103 10.41 10.46 3.64
C ALA A 103 9.84 10.58 2.22
N GLY A 104 10.16 11.65 1.50
CA GLY A 104 9.74 11.86 0.11
C GLY A 104 10.30 10.82 -0.87
N ARG A 105 11.38 10.12 -0.50
CA ARG A 105 11.96 9.03 -1.30
C ARG A 105 11.29 7.68 -1.06
N VAL A 106 10.49 7.53 -0.01
CA VAL A 106 9.82 6.25 0.31
C VAL A 106 8.67 6.01 -0.64
N LEU A 107 8.75 4.93 -1.40
CA LEU A 107 7.73 4.51 -2.37
C LEU A 107 6.76 3.51 -1.77
N TRP A 108 7.29 2.55 -0.99
CA TRP A 108 6.53 1.50 -0.35
C TRP A 108 7.28 0.91 0.83
N ILE A 109 6.53 0.34 1.77
CA ILE A 109 7.07 -0.41 2.89
C ILE A 109 6.38 -1.78 2.91
N GLU A 110 7.17 -2.83 2.98
CA GLU A 110 6.71 -4.18 3.26
C GLU A 110 7.21 -4.55 4.66
N PRO A 111 6.31 -4.50 5.66
CA PRO A 111 6.69 -4.80 7.02
C PRO A 111 7.01 -6.28 7.17
N ASP A 112 8.01 -6.58 7.95
CA ASP A 112 8.32 -7.92 8.44
C ASP A 112 7.80 -8.11 9.87
N GLU A 113 7.93 -9.31 10.43
CA GLU A 113 7.38 -9.68 11.76
C GLU A 113 5.88 -9.37 11.90
N VAL A 114 5.13 -9.60 10.82
CA VAL A 114 3.68 -9.46 10.84
C VAL A 114 3.04 -10.71 11.45
N SER A 115 2.04 -10.55 12.30
CA SER A 115 1.24 -11.68 12.76
C SER A 115 0.53 -12.37 11.58
N ASP A 116 0.23 -13.67 11.72
CA ASP A 116 -0.50 -14.42 10.68
C ASP A 116 -1.80 -13.72 10.27
N LEU A 117 -2.49 -13.11 11.23
CA LEU A 117 -3.69 -12.33 10.97
C LEU A 117 -3.37 -11.13 10.06
N GLU A 118 -2.36 -10.35 10.39
CA GLU A 118 -1.97 -9.18 9.62
C GLU A 118 -1.51 -9.57 8.20
N GLN A 119 -0.70 -10.62 8.08
CA GLN A 119 -0.27 -11.15 6.78
C GLN A 119 -1.47 -11.54 5.92
N LYS A 120 -2.45 -12.24 6.51
CA LYS A 120 -3.70 -12.60 5.82
C LYS A 120 -4.46 -11.36 5.35
N LEU A 121 -4.55 -10.30 6.16
CA LEU A 121 -5.28 -9.09 5.82
C LEU A 121 -4.59 -8.29 4.72
N ILE A 122 -3.25 -8.20 4.77
CA ILE A 122 -2.46 -7.61 3.69
C ILE A 122 -2.67 -8.38 2.39
N HIS A 123 -2.70 -9.71 2.46
CA HIS A 123 -2.96 -10.56 1.31
C HIS A 123 -4.36 -10.32 0.73
N LEU A 124 -5.41 -10.27 1.57
CA LEU A 124 -6.77 -9.92 1.15
C LEU A 124 -6.84 -8.53 0.51
N PHE A 125 -6.14 -7.55 1.08
CA PHE A 125 -6.03 -6.22 0.50
C PHE A 125 -5.41 -6.27 -0.90
N LYS A 126 -4.30 -6.99 -1.06
CA LYS A 126 -3.62 -7.19 -2.35
C LYS A 126 -4.50 -7.92 -3.39
N GLN A 127 -5.43 -8.76 -2.95
CA GLN A 127 -6.41 -9.44 -3.81
C GLN A 127 -7.66 -8.59 -4.12
N GLY A 128 -7.76 -7.37 -3.61
CA GLY A 128 -8.93 -6.53 -3.80
C GLY A 128 -10.14 -6.90 -2.91
N GLU A 129 -9.98 -7.85 -1.99
CA GLU A 129 -11.03 -8.26 -1.05
C GLU A 129 -11.16 -7.29 0.12
N TYR A 130 -11.44 -6.03 -0.21
CA TYR A 130 -11.36 -4.89 0.72
C TYR A 130 -12.26 -5.02 1.93
N ALA A 131 -13.51 -5.46 1.76
CA ALA A 131 -14.44 -5.61 2.89
C ALA A 131 -13.93 -6.63 3.91
N ARG A 132 -13.33 -7.75 3.44
CA ARG A 132 -12.75 -8.78 4.31
C ARG A 132 -11.46 -8.31 4.97
N SER A 133 -10.62 -7.60 4.22
CA SER A 133 -9.42 -6.97 4.76
C SER A 133 -9.77 -5.95 5.84
N LEU A 134 -10.74 -5.06 5.59
CA LEU A 134 -11.17 -4.04 6.54
C LEU A 134 -11.66 -4.60 7.87
N SER A 135 -12.42 -5.69 7.86
CA SER A 135 -13.00 -6.27 9.09
C SER A 135 -11.94 -6.70 10.10
N GLY A 136 -10.79 -7.18 9.65
CA GLY A 136 -9.72 -7.64 10.54
C GLY A 136 -8.62 -6.59 10.80
N LEU A 137 -8.49 -5.55 9.98
CA LEU A 137 -7.50 -4.49 10.20
C LEU A 137 -7.71 -3.77 11.54
N ARG A 138 -8.95 -3.67 12.00
CA ARG A 138 -9.27 -3.09 13.30
C ARG A 138 -8.64 -3.89 14.46
N ASP A 139 -8.69 -5.22 14.38
CA ASP A 139 -8.16 -6.08 15.45
C ASP A 139 -6.63 -5.97 15.49
N VAL A 140 -5.98 -5.89 14.34
CA VAL A 140 -4.53 -5.66 14.26
C VAL A 140 -4.14 -4.30 14.85
N LEU A 141 -4.89 -3.24 14.58
CA LEU A 141 -4.67 -1.91 15.14
C LEU A 141 -4.84 -1.86 16.67
N ASN A 142 -5.76 -2.66 17.22
CA ASN A 142 -5.96 -2.77 18.67
C ASN A 142 -4.74 -3.33 19.40
N ASN A 143 -3.88 -4.09 18.73
CA ASN A 143 -2.62 -4.62 19.29
C ASN A 143 -1.53 -3.54 19.45
N ARG A 144 -1.81 -2.29 19.11
CA ARG A 144 -0.93 -1.12 19.25
C ARG A 144 0.46 -1.34 18.62
N PRO A 145 0.53 -1.66 17.33
CA PRO A 145 1.82 -1.76 16.65
C PRO A 145 2.59 -0.42 16.71
N PRO A 146 3.87 -0.36 16.34
CA PRO A 146 4.64 0.88 16.28
C PRO A 146 3.92 1.98 15.49
N VAL A 147 4.13 3.24 15.83
CA VAL A 147 3.38 4.40 15.31
C VAL A 147 3.37 4.45 13.78
N TRP A 148 4.51 4.21 13.13
CA TRP A 148 4.61 4.18 11.68
C TRP A 148 3.73 3.07 11.07
N ARG A 149 3.66 1.93 11.74
CA ARG A 149 2.87 0.77 11.29
C ARG A 149 1.37 0.99 11.51
N GLN A 150 0.99 1.67 12.62
CA GLN A 150 -0.39 2.11 12.82
C GLN A 150 -0.83 3.02 11.66
N GLN A 151 0.00 3.99 11.27
CA GLN A 151 -0.28 4.89 10.17
C GLN A 151 -0.42 4.12 8.85
N TRP A 152 0.48 3.18 8.57
CA TRP A 152 0.44 2.34 7.38
C TRP A 152 -0.83 1.46 7.34
N LEU A 153 -1.19 0.79 8.44
CA LEU A 153 -2.42 0.00 8.55
C LEU A 153 -3.68 0.87 8.42
N THR A 154 -3.68 2.06 8.99
CA THR A 154 -4.81 3.00 8.86
C THR A 154 -4.98 3.47 7.41
N MET A 155 -3.88 3.68 6.68
CA MET A 155 -3.88 3.97 5.25
C MET A 155 -4.54 2.83 4.45
N LEU A 156 -4.17 1.56 4.69
CA LEU A 156 -4.80 0.41 4.07
C LEU A 156 -6.29 0.32 4.42
N SER A 157 -6.64 0.62 5.68
CA SER A 157 -8.03 0.63 6.15
C SER A 157 -8.86 1.71 5.46
N ALA A 158 -8.33 2.92 5.27
CA ALA A 158 -9.02 4.01 4.59
C ALA A 158 -9.31 3.66 3.12
N THR A 159 -8.32 3.09 2.44
CA THR A 159 -8.47 2.58 1.06
C THR A 159 -9.51 1.45 1.01
N SER A 160 -9.43 0.48 1.93
CA SER A 160 -10.37 -0.64 2.01
C SER A 160 -11.80 -0.16 2.28
N ALA A 161 -11.98 0.80 3.18
CA ALA A 161 -13.28 1.39 3.47
C ALA A 161 -13.88 2.08 2.23
N TRP A 162 -13.07 2.85 1.50
CA TRP A 162 -13.47 3.48 0.25
C TRP A 162 -13.91 2.45 -0.80
N LYS A 163 -13.05 1.47 -1.07
CA LYS A 163 -13.28 0.43 -2.08
C LYS A 163 -14.47 -0.49 -1.74
N SER A 164 -14.79 -0.66 -0.46
CA SER A 164 -15.97 -1.40 0.00
C SER A 164 -17.26 -0.55 0.06
N GLY A 165 -17.21 0.71 -0.39
CA GLY A 165 -18.37 1.61 -0.41
C GLY A 165 -18.66 2.31 0.92
N ASN A 166 -17.80 2.17 1.93
CA ASN A 166 -17.99 2.84 3.23
C ASN A 166 -17.29 4.20 3.25
N ALA A 167 -17.85 5.15 2.49
CA ALA A 167 -17.31 6.51 2.34
C ALA A 167 -17.13 7.24 3.69
N LYS A 168 -18.08 7.09 4.62
CA LYS A 168 -18.01 7.73 5.92
C LYS A 168 -16.79 7.28 6.71
N LEU A 169 -16.61 5.96 6.84
CA LEU A 169 -15.46 5.39 7.53
C LEU A 169 -14.14 5.75 6.84
N ALA A 170 -14.12 5.78 5.50
CA ALA A 170 -12.93 6.19 4.75
C ALA A 170 -12.48 7.61 5.14
N LEU A 171 -13.40 8.58 5.19
CA LEU A 171 -13.07 9.96 5.60
C LEU A 171 -12.71 10.06 7.09
N GLU A 172 -13.32 9.28 7.97
CA GLU A 172 -12.95 9.22 9.39
C GLU A 172 -11.51 8.73 9.57
N LEU A 173 -11.12 7.68 8.84
CA LEU A 173 -9.76 7.13 8.85
C LEU A 173 -8.74 8.11 8.23
N VAL A 174 -9.12 8.83 7.18
CA VAL A 174 -8.29 9.91 6.62
C VAL A 174 -8.07 11.01 7.67
N GLY A 175 -9.10 11.40 8.43
CA GLY A 175 -8.98 12.36 9.52
C GLY A 175 -8.05 11.87 10.64
N GLN A 176 -8.10 10.59 10.99
CA GLN A 176 -7.17 9.99 11.95
C GLN A 176 -5.72 10.02 11.43
N LEU A 177 -5.50 9.69 10.15
CA LEU A 177 -4.19 9.81 9.51
C LEU A 177 -3.67 11.24 9.60
N ASP A 178 -4.50 12.23 9.28
CA ASP A 178 -4.14 13.65 9.20
C ASP A 178 -3.94 14.32 10.56
N SER A 179 -4.11 13.59 11.66
CA SER A 179 -3.74 14.08 13.00
C SER A 179 -2.23 14.37 13.14
N ARG A 180 -1.44 13.91 12.18
CA ARG A 180 0.02 14.14 12.05
C ARG A 180 0.33 14.46 10.59
N PRO A 181 1.42 15.22 10.30
CA PRO A 181 1.88 15.42 8.93
C PRO A 181 2.11 14.08 8.22
N LEU A 182 1.56 13.95 7.01
CA LEU A 182 1.56 12.69 6.26
C LEU A 182 2.79 12.56 5.37
N PRO A 183 3.50 11.41 5.37
CA PRO A 183 4.49 11.10 4.36
C PRO A 183 3.89 11.06 2.96
N ALA A 184 4.68 11.39 1.94
CA ALA A 184 4.25 11.35 0.54
C ALA A 184 3.66 9.99 0.14
N MET A 185 4.27 8.89 0.60
CA MET A 185 3.75 7.55 0.37
C MET A 185 2.32 7.38 0.91
N VAL A 186 2.05 7.85 2.13
CA VAL A 186 0.70 7.74 2.73
C VAL A 186 -0.30 8.61 1.97
N LEU A 187 0.09 9.83 1.58
CA LEU A 187 -0.74 10.73 0.75
C LEU A 187 -1.11 10.10 -0.60
N ALA A 188 -0.18 9.35 -1.21
CA ALA A 188 -0.40 8.67 -2.49
C ALA A 188 -1.53 7.62 -2.42
N TRP A 189 -1.76 7.06 -1.24
CA TRP A 189 -2.78 6.04 -1.00
C TRP A 189 -4.08 6.57 -0.41
N LEU A 190 -4.21 7.88 -0.20
CA LEU A 190 -5.49 8.45 0.16
C LEU A 190 -6.54 8.12 -0.91
N PRO A 191 -7.81 7.92 -0.51
CA PRO A 191 -8.90 7.57 -1.44
C PRO A 191 -9.35 8.76 -2.30
N ILE A 192 -8.39 9.37 -3.02
CA ILE A 192 -8.62 10.49 -3.93
C ILE A 192 -9.24 9.99 -5.24
N ALA A 193 -10.33 10.59 -5.67
CA ALA A 193 -10.91 10.31 -6.98
C ALA A 193 -10.11 11.04 -8.08
N TRP A 194 -9.16 10.36 -8.70
CA TRP A 194 -8.32 10.92 -9.76
C TRP A 194 -9.02 11.00 -11.12
N THR A 195 -9.95 10.10 -11.39
CA THR A 195 -10.63 9.98 -12.67
C THR A 195 -12.10 10.44 -12.60
N ASN A 196 -12.70 10.68 -13.75
CA ASN A 196 -14.10 11.02 -13.85
C ASN A 196 -14.93 9.72 -13.80
N GLY A 197 -15.66 9.54 -12.71
CA GLY A 197 -16.61 8.44 -12.55
C GLY A 197 -17.82 8.94 -11.74
N ALA A 198 -18.99 8.42 -12.05
CA ALA A 198 -20.19 8.71 -11.27
C ALA A 198 -20.01 8.20 -9.83
N GLN A 199 -20.29 9.04 -8.87
CA GLN A 199 -20.24 8.66 -7.45
C GLN A 199 -21.66 8.35 -6.95
N PRO A 200 -21.85 7.31 -6.13
CA PRO A 200 -23.12 7.06 -5.48
C PRO A 200 -23.62 8.25 -4.66
N ALA A 201 -24.93 8.45 -4.60
CA ALA A 201 -25.52 9.59 -3.86
C ALA A 201 -25.08 9.66 -2.40
N VAL A 202 -24.91 8.51 -1.73
CA VAL A 202 -24.41 8.43 -0.37
C VAL A 202 -22.98 8.96 -0.24
N VAL A 203 -22.12 8.72 -1.24
CA VAL A 203 -20.76 9.23 -1.29
C VAL A 203 -20.76 10.75 -1.46
N ILE A 204 -21.61 11.26 -2.37
CA ILE A 204 -21.77 12.70 -2.60
C ILE A 204 -22.22 13.40 -1.32
N ALA A 205 -23.29 12.92 -0.66
CA ALA A 205 -23.78 13.49 0.59
C ALA A 205 -22.73 13.46 1.71
N THR A 206 -21.99 12.35 1.81
CA THR A 206 -20.90 12.22 2.78
C THR A 206 -19.77 13.22 2.49
N ALA A 207 -19.39 13.39 1.24
CA ALA A 207 -18.37 14.34 0.83
C ALA A 207 -18.79 15.78 1.12
N GLN A 208 -20.03 16.17 0.79
CA GLN A 208 -20.57 17.50 1.08
C GLN A 208 -20.49 17.86 2.57
N ALA A 209 -20.90 16.92 3.44
CA ALA A 209 -20.87 17.10 4.89
C ALA A 209 -19.44 17.31 5.46
N ARG A 210 -18.41 16.96 4.71
CA ARG A 210 -16.99 16.99 5.13
C ARG A 210 -16.14 18.05 4.41
N LEU A 211 -16.74 18.90 3.56
CA LEU A 211 -16.00 19.95 2.84
C LEU A 211 -15.42 21.04 3.77
N GLN A 212 -15.98 21.20 4.95
CA GLN A 212 -15.54 22.17 5.97
C GLN A 212 -14.83 21.49 7.15
N ASP A 213 -14.33 20.26 6.94
CA ASP A 213 -13.59 19.54 7.97
C ASP A 213 -12.33 20.31 8.40
N THR A 214 -11.91 20.13 9.65
CA THR A 214 -10.68 20.71 10.17
C THR A 214 -9.44 20.09 9.52
N SER A 215 -9.53 18.82 9.12
CA SER A 215 -8.47 18.10 8.38
C SER A 215 -8.45 18.52 6.91
N THR A 216 -7.32 19.05 6.45
CA THR A 216 -7.17 19.42 5.03
C THR A 216 -7.08 18.19 4.13
N ALA A 217 -6.59 17.04 4.63
CA ALA A 217 -6.61 15.79 3.87
C ALA A 217 -8.04 15.27 3.67
N VAL A 218 -8.91 15.36 4.70
CA VAL A 218 -10.33 15.03 4.57
C VAL A 218 -11.01 15.95 3.54
N ARG A 219 -10.76 17.26 3.62
CA ARG A 219 -11.31 18.23 2.67
C ARG A 219 -10.86 17.94 1.24
N LEU A 220 -9.58 17.59 1.04
CA LEU A 220 -9.01 17.24 -0.25
C LEU A 220 -9.71 16.01 -0.85
N VAL A 221 -9.83 14.94 -0.07
CA VAL A 221 -10.49 13.70 -0.51
C VAL A 221 -11.97 13.95 -0.81
N ALA A 222 -12.70 14.56 0.11
CA ALA A 222 -14.13 14.88 -0.06
C ALA A 222 -14.38 15.76 -1.30
N ALA A 223 -13.57 16.82 -1.48
CA ALA A 223 -13.65 17.68 -2.65
C ALA A 223 -13.38 16.90 -3.95
N SER A 224 -12.41 15.98 -3.96
CA SER A 224 -12.11 15.15 -5.14
C SER A 224 -13.30 14.29 -5.56
N TRP A 225 -14.08 13.75 -4.61
CA TRP A 225 -15.27 12.95 -4.90
C TRP A 225 -16.39 13.76 -5.54
N LEU A 226 -16.48 15.05 -5.22
CA LEU A 226 -17.51 15.94 -5.77
C LEU A 226 -17.21 16.42 -7.19
N LEU A 227 -15.96 16.36 -7.67
CA LEU A 227 -15.61 16.90 -9.00
C LEU A 227 -16.33 16.20 -10.20
N SER A 228 -16.91 15.02 -9.99
CA SER A 228 -17.73 14.32 -10.98
C SER A 228 -19.23 14.36 -10.70
N SER A 229 -19.66 15.17 -9.73
CA SER A 229 -21.06 15.29 -9.29
C SER A 229 -21.70 16.61 -9.77
N PRO A 230 -23.02 16.78 -9.63
CA PRO A 230 -23.67 18.08 -9.79
C PRO A 230 -23.07 19.17 -8.90
N ASP A 231 -22.52 18.78 -7.74
CA ASP A 231 -21.94 19.70 -6.75
C ASP A 231 -20.45 20.02 -7.01
N ARG A 232 -19.97 19.73 -8.19
CA ARG A 232 -18.55 19.93 -8.61
C ARG A 232 -18.02 21.33 -8.29
N ASN A 233 -18.85 22.37 -8.34
CA ASN A 233 -18.45 23.74 -8.07
C ASN A 233 -18.05 23.93 -6.58
N GLN A 234 -18.74 23.25 -5.66
CA GLN A 234 -18.38 23.27 -4.24
C GLN A 234 -17.03 22.56 -4.03
N GLY A 235 -16.86 21.37 -4.64
CA GLY A 235 -15.58 20.66 -4.63
C GLY A 235 -14.43 21.50 -5.19
N LEU A 236 -14.67 22.15 -6.35
CA LEU A 236 -13.67 23.00 -6.99
C LEU A 236 -13.28 24.22 -6.13
N ALA A 237 -14.24 24.83 -5.45
CA ALA A 237 -13.97 25.93 -4.53
C ALA A 237 -13.02 25.51 -3.40
N VAL A 238 -13.24 24.34 -2.80
CA VAL A 238 -12.35 23.78 -1.78
C VAL A 238 -10.99 23.42 -2.36
N ILE A 239 -10.92 22.79 -3.54
CA ILE A 239 -9.66 22.50 -4.22
C ILE A 239 -8.86 23.80 -4.45
N ASN A 240 -9.50 24.87 -4.89
CA ASN A 240 -8.83 26.17 -5.10
C ASN A 240 -8.30 26.79 -3.80
N GLN A 241 -8.97 26.60 -2.67
CA GLN A 241 -8.46 27.01 -1.36
C GLN A 241 -7.24 26.17 -0.97
N LEU A 242 -7.29 24.85 -1.17
CA LEU A 242 -6.22 23.91 -0.81
C LEU A 242 -4.95 24.08 -1.65
N LYS A 243 -4.99 24.75 -2.81
CA LYS A 243 -3.77 25.13 -3.56
C LYS A 243 -2.86 26.09 -2.76
N GLN A 244 -3.39 26.73 -1.73
CA GLN A 244 -2.66 27.62 -0.84
C GLN A 244 -2.40 26.98 0.54
N ASP A 245 -2.59 25.67 0.68
CA ASP A 245 -2.29 24.96 1.93
C ASP A 245 -0.78 25.06 2.24
N PRO A 246 -0.40 25.31 3.51
CA PRO A 246 1.04 25.40 3.88
C PRO A 246 1.79 24.08 3.66
N ARG A 247 1.09 22.96 3.60
CA ARG A 247 1.68 21.67 3.25
C ARG A 247 1.81 21.55 1.74
N ILE A 248 3.06 21.55 1.27
CA ILE A 248 3.39 21.59 -0.16
C ILE A 248 2.72 20.44 -0.93
N GLU A 249 2.71 19.24 -0.39
CA GLU A 249 2.15 18.05 -1.03
C GLU A 249 0.62 18.18 -1.20
N ILE A 250 -0.08 18.71 -0.20
CA ILE A 250 -1.55 18.96 -0.29
C ILE A 250 -1.82 20.01 -1.37
N ALA A 251 -1.07 21.10 -1.38
CA ALA A 251 -1.21 22.16 -2.38
C ALA A 251 -0.96 21.65 -3.80
N GLN A 252 0.07 20.82 -3.97
CA GLN A 252 0.40 20.21 -5.25
C GLN A 252 -0.68 19.24 -5.74
N ILE A 253 -1.20 18.37 -4.86
CA ILE A 253 -2.30 17.46 -5.20
C ILE A 253 -3.56 18.26 -5.56
N ALA A 254 -3.88 19.32 -4.82
CA ALA A 254 -5.01 20.20 -5.12
C ALA A 254 -4.86 20.92 -6.46
N GLU A 255 -3.65 21.39 -6.80
CA GLU A 255 -3.33 21.93 -8.12
C GLU A 255 -3.66 20.91 -9.22
N VAL A 256 -3.15 19.70 -9.11
CA VAL A 256 -3.40 18.63 -10.09
C VAL A 256 -4.88 18.30 -10.19
N LEU A 257 -5.60 18.15 -9.08
CA LEU A 257 -7.03 17.88 -9.09
C LEU A 257 -7.84 18.96 -9.82
N SER A 258 -7.38 20.21 -9.78
CA SER A 258 -8.05 21.28 -10.53
C SER A 258 -8.01 21.06 -12.06
N TRP A 259 -7.04 20.32 -12.59
CA TRP A 259 -6.95 19.98 -14.02
C TRP A 259 -8.13 19.14 -14.49
N ARG A 260 -8.83 18.44 -13.60
CA ARG A 260 -10.06 17.71 -13.95
C ARG A 260 -11.11 18.61 -14.59
N MET A 261 -11.13 19.89 -14.25
CA MET A 261 -12.10 20.86 -14.75
C MET A 261 -11.68 21.50 -16.08
N THR A 262 -10.45 21.24 -16.56
CA THR A 262 -9.95 21.83 -17.80
C THR A 262 -10.67 21.22 -19.02
N PRO A 263 -11.22 22.04 -19.93
CA PRO A 263 -11.87 21.55 -21.14
C PRO A 263 -10.89 20.85 -22.07
N PRO A 264 -11.32 19.82 -22.83
CA PRO A 264 -10.46 19.05 -23.72
C PRO A 264 -9.60 19.88 -24.68
N PRO A 265 -10.09 20.95 -25.32
CA PRO A 265 -9.27 21.75 -26.27
C PRO A 265 -8.06 22.45 -25.61
N GLN A 266 -8.12 22.68 -24.29
CA GLN A 266 -7.01 23.31 -23.58
C GLN A 266 -5.96 22.27 -23.11
N VAL A 267 -6.34 21.01 -22.97
CA VAL A 267 -5.45 19.94 -22.50
C VAL A 267 -4.24 19.81 -23.42
N ALA A 268 -4.45 19.84 -24.74
CA ALA A 268 -3.39 19.74 -25.72
C ALA A 268 -2.29 20.80 -25.54
N LYS A 269 -2.68 22.01 -25.16
CA LYS A 269 -1.74 23.14 -24.94
C LYS A 269 -1.01 23.04 -23.62
N LEU A 270 -1.61 22.41 -22.61
CA LEU A 270 -1.11 22.38 -21.23
C LEU A 270 -0.38 21.08 -20.89
N SER A 271 -0.57 20.00 -21.68
CA SER A 271 -0.09 18.65 -21.34
C SER A 271 1.40 18.61 -21.04
N SER A 272 2.26 19.23 -21.86
CA SER A 272 3.70 19.22 -21.62
C SER A 272 4.11 19.98 -20.35
N THR A 273 3.35 21.03 -19.99
CA THR A 273 3.56 21.75 -18.72
C THR A 273 3.14 20.88 -17.54
N TRP A 274 2.03 20.16 -17.68
CA TRP A 274 1.53 19.26 -16.65
C TRP A 274 2.42 18.04 -16.47
N GLU A 275 2.95 17.44 -17.54
CA GLU A 275 3.96 16.38 -17.46
C GLU A 275 5.18 16.85 -16.62
N LYS A 276 5.73 18.01 -16.96
CA LYS A 276 6.85 18.59 -16.18
C LYS A 276 6.47 18.83 -14.71
N ARG A 277 5.25 19.27 -14.48
CA ARG A 277 4.75 19.49 -13.10
C ARG A 277 4.64 18.18 -12.33
N ILE A 278 4.15 17.12 -12.95
CA ILE A 278 4.09 15.76 -12.36
C ILE A 278 5.51 15.29 -12.01
N ASP A 279 6.49 15.51 -12.89
CA ASP A 279 7.88 15.13 -12.65
C ASP A 279 8.54 15.83 -11.44
N THR A 280 7.99 16.97 -11.00
CA THR A 280 8.46 17.66 -9.78
C THR A 280 7.88 17.08 -8.49
N LEU A 281 6.87 16.19 -8.57
CA LEU A 281 6.30 15.54 -7.40
C LEU A 281 7.20 14.40 -6.92
N PRO A 282 7.21 14.10 -5.60
CA PRO A 282 7.76 12.84 -5.13
C PRO A 282 7.22 11.66 -5.95
N LEU A 283 8.07 10.71 -6.31
CA LEU A 283 7.71 9.60 -7.21
C LEU A 283 6.47 8.84 -6.72
N ALA A 284 6.32 8.68 -5.40
CA ALA A 284 5.14 8.07 -4.80
C ALA A 284 3.83 8.77 -5.20
N LEU A 285 3.86 10.10 -5.37
CA LEU A 285 2.68 10.92 -5.69
C LEU A 285 2.38 11.03 -7.19
N GLN A 286 3.23 10.51 -8.08
CA GLN A 286 3.09 10.73 -9.53
C GLN A 286 2.00 9.87 -10.17
N THR A 287 1.67 8.70 -9.60
CA THR A 287 0.74 7.73 -10.22
C THR A 287 -0.66 8.31 -10.45
N GLY A 288 -1.27 8.90 -9.44
CA GLY A 288 -2.60 9.50 -9.54
C GLY A 288 -2.67 10.64 -10.57
N PRO A 289 -1.80 11.66 -10.47
CA PRO A 289 -1.66 12.73 -11.46
C PRO A 289 -1.47 12.25 -12.90
N SER A 290 -0.60 11.27 -13.11
CA SER A 290 -0.34 10.73 -14.45
C SER A 290 -1.55 10.03 -15.02
N ARG A 291 -2.31 9.26 -14.24
CA ARG A 291 -3.58 8.65 -14.66
C ARG A 291 -4.62 9.71 -15.02
N LEU A 292 -4.73 10.77 -14.23
CA LEU A 292 -5.60 11.89 -14.57
C LEU A 292 -5.21 12.48 -15.93
N LEU A 293 -3.91 12.69 -16.17
CA LEU A 293 -3.43 13.26 -17.42
C LEU A 293 -3.68 12.31 -18.61
N VAL A 294 -3.45 10.99 -18.46
CA VAL A 294 -3.79 9.98 -19.48
C VAL A 294 -5.25 10.13 -19.88
N ASN A 295 -6.19 10.07 -18.93
CA ASN A 295 -7.62 10.20 -19.23
C ASN A 295 -7.98 11.55 -19.89
N LYS A 296 -7.30 12.63 -19.50
CA LYS A 296 -7.50 13.95 -20.13
C LYS A 296 -6.99 13.99 -21.57
N LEU A 297 -5.87 13.38 -21.87
CA LEU A 297 -5.30 13.27 -23.20
C LEU A 297 -6.19 12.43 -24.12
N GLU A 298 -6.71 11.31 -23.64
CA GLU A 298 -7.69 10.48 -24.38
C GLU A 298 -8.94 11.28 -24.71
N ALA A 299 -9.54 11.95 -23.70
CA ALA A 299 -10.71 12.79 -23.91
C ALA A 299 -10.46 14.00 -24.83
N ALA A 300 -9.20 14.44 -24.95
CA ALA A 300 -8.79 15.52 -25.86
C ALA A 300 -8.43 15.02 -27.28
N GLY A 301 -8.59 13.72 -27.56
CA GLY A 301 -8.26 13.15 -28.89
C GLY A 301 -6.76 13.04 -29.14
N GLN A 302 -5.94 12.85 -28.08
CA GLN A 302 -4.49 12.68 -28.14
C GLN A 302 -4.05 11.29 -27.71
N PRO A 303 -4.48 10.22 -28.38
CA PRO A 303 -4.27 8.84 -27.95
C PRO A 303 -2.79 8.46 -27.91
N GLU A 304 -1.95 8.98 -28.81
CA GLU A 304 -0.52 8.66 -28.82
C GLU A 304 0.21 9.22 -27.60
N SER A 305 -0.12 10.45 -27.19
CA SER A 305 0.45 11.05 -25.97
C SER A 305 -0.06 10.32 -24.72
N ALA A 306 -1.34 9.95 -24.69
CA ALA A 306 -1.92 9.16 -23.61
C ALA A 306 -1.23 7.80 -23.49
N LYS A 307 -1.05 7.08 -24.60
CA LYS A 307 -0.39 5.78 -24.65
C LYS A 307 1.06 5.84 -24.20
N ARG A 308 1.80 6.86 -24.65
CA ARG A 308 3.18 7.09 -24.20
C ARG A 308 3.25 7.27 -22.69
N LEU A 309 2.38 8.09 -22.13
CA LEU A 309 2.34 8.35 -20.69
C LEU A 309 1.88 7.11 -19.91
N GLN A 310 0.92 6.35 -20.44
CA GLN A 310 0.47 5.08 -19.87
C GLN A 310 1.62 4.07 -19.78
N TRP A 311 2.40 3.90 -20.85
CA TRP A 311 3.59 3.04 -20.81
C TRP A 311 4.63 3.52 -19.78
N SER A 312 4.84 4.83 -19.70
CA SER A 312 5.74 5.38 -18.67
C SER A 312 5.27 5.03 -17.26
N LEU A 313 3.96 5.04 -17.02
CA LEU A 313 3.37 4.61 -15.75
C LEU A 313 3.58 3.12 -15.48
N GLU A 314 3.29 2.27 -16.47
CA GLU A 314 3.41 0.80 -16.35
C GLU A 314 4.84 0.36 -16.06
N LEU A 315 5.82 1.12 -16.53
CA LEU A 315 7.23 0.89 -16.25
C LEU A 315 7.70 1.43 -14.89
N THR A 316 6.86 2.18 -14.16
CA THR A 316 7.21 2.66 -12.83
C THR A 316 6.97 1.58 -11.78
N PRO A 317 7.96 1.30 -10.89
CA PRO A 317 7.79 0.30 -9.82
C PRO A 317 6.61 0.60 -8.90
N VAL A 318 6.30 1.88 -8.67
CA VAL A 318 5.16 2.32 -7.86
C VAL A 318 3.83 1.92 -8.49
N TYR A 319 3.76 1.88 -9.82
CA TYR A 319 2.58 1.43 -10.53
C TYR A 319 2.27 -0.04 -10.27
N ALA A 320 3.28 -0.91 -10.32
CA ALA A 320 3.12 -2.33 -10.00
C ALA A 320 2.64 -2.56 -8.56
N LEU A 321 3.10 -1.75 -7.61
CA LEU A 321 2.64 -1.76 -6.21
C LEU A 321 1.19 -1.25 -6.07
N GLY A 322 0.76 -0.36 -6.97
CA GLY A 322 -0.59 0.22 -7.00
C GLY A 322 -1.59 -0.55 -7.87
N GLN A 323 -1.14 -1.28 -8.92
CA GLN A 323 -2.00 -2.06 -9.82
C GLN A 323 -2.74 -3.20 -9.13
N ILE A 324 -2.16 -3.76 -8.08
CA ILE A 324 -2.84 -4.77 -7.26
C ILE A 324 -4.27 -4.34 -6.91
N ASN A 325 -4.62 -3.07 -7.13
CA ASN A 325 -5.86 -2.47 -6.63
C ASN A 325 -6.77 -1.82 -7.67
N GLN A 326 -6.45 -1.80 -8.96
CA GLN A 326 -7.19 -0.91 -9.88
C GLN A 326 -7.77 -1.56 -11.14
N ASP A 327 -7.40 -2.80 -11.49
CA ASP A 327 -7.90 -3.48 -12.68
C ASP A 327 -9.34 -4.05 -12.52
N GLN A 328 -10.05 -3.66 -11.46
CA GLN A 328 -11.44 -4.06 -11.18
C GLN A 328 -12.39 -2.86 -11.01
N GLN A 329 -12.22 -1.83 -11.84
CA GLN A 329 -13.23 -0.76 -11.93
C GLN A 329 -13.98 -0.83 -13.26
#